data_2124a653e2b564174975382aa5ad387b
#
_entry.id   2124a653e2b564174975382aa5ad387b
#
_cell.length_a   1.000
_cell.length_b   1.000
_cell.length_c   1.000
_cell.angle_alpha   90.00
_cell.angle_beta   90.00
_cell.angle_gamma   90.00
#
_symmetry.space_group_name_H-M   'P 1'
#
loop_
_entity.id
_entity.type
_entity.pdbx_description
1 polymer ?
#
loop_
_entity_poly.entity_id
_entity_poly.type
_entity_poly.pdbx_seq_one_letter_code
_entity_poly.pdbx_strand_id
1 'polypeptide(L)'
;MQLIIISGPSGSGKTTLSKIIIRNIKDGIVLNTDNYYKTGIISQILSKIVSCYFDRLLSFNKRLFKKDLKFILKNRFSNFSYKYNFKSKSIKKTYKNIQNIRFVIVEGIFGQEIIKYLPGESHILINLETDKQDCMRLSLIHI
;
A
#
# COMPACT_ATOMS: atom_id res chain seq x y z
N MET A 1 -3.69 -2.57 19.10
CA MET A 1 -2.84 -2.34 17.92
C MET A 1 -3.33 -1.09 17.23
N GLN A 2 -2.44 -0.25 16.72
CA GLN A 2 -2.81 0.99 16.07
C GLN A 2 -2.62 0.89 14.56
N LEU A 3 -3.64 1.31 13.81
CA LEU A 3 -3.64 1.39 12.35
C LEU A 3 -3.45 2.84 11.93
N ILE A 4 -2.46 3.10 11.08
CA ILE A 4 -2.19 4.41 10.49
C ILE A 4 -2.33 4.26 8.98
N ILE A 5 -3.17 5.09 8.38
CA ILE A 5 -3.40 5.09 6.93
C ILE A 5 -2.83 6.38 6.35
N ILE A 6 -1.91 6.26 5.41
CA ILE A 6 -1.30 7.39 4.70
C ILE A 6 -1.79 7.35 3.26
N SER A 7 -2.62 8.31 2.91
CA SER A 7 -3.22 8.44 1.58
C SER A 7 -2.73 9.71 0.88
N GLY A 8 -2.86 9.75 -0.42
CA GLY A 8 -2.52 10.91 -1.24
C GLY A 8 -2.12 10.51 -2.66
N PRO A 9 -1.97 11.47 -3.58
CA PRO A 9 -1.62 11.20 -4.96
C PRO A 9 -0.22 10.59 -5.11
N SER A 10 0.07 10.02 -6.28
CA SER A 10 1.42 9.53 -6.60
C SER A 10 2.42 10.70 -6.52
N GLY A 11 3.59 10.47 -5.94
CA GLY A 11 4.61 11.51 -5.75
C GLY A 11 4.38 12.45 -4.56
N SER A 12 3.33 12.28 -3.74
CA SER A 12 3.06 13.16 -2.59
C SER A 12 3.93 12.93 -1.35
N GLY A 13 4.90 12.01 -1.41
CA GLY A 13 5.80 11.75 -0.28
C GLY A 13 5.31 10.71 0.73
N LYS A 14 4.23 9.96 0.45
CA LYS A 14 3.70 8.91 1.34
C LYS A 14 4.76 7.93 1.83
N THR A 15 5.54 7.38 0.89
CA THR A 15 6.59 6.41 1.20
C THR A 15 7.72 7.02 2.04
N THR A 16 8.03 8.29 1.84
CA THR A 16 9.00 9.00 2.68
C THR A 16 8.48 9.15 4.10
N LEU A 17 7.22 9.59 4.24
CA LEU A 17 6.58 9.74 5.55
C LEU A 17 6.46 8.39 6.27
N SER A 18 6.01 7.34 5.60
CA SER A 18 5.91 6.00 6.21
C SER A 18 7.26 5.47 6.69
N LYS A 19 8.34 5.71 5.94
CA LYS A 19 9.70 5.35 6.35
C LYS A 19 10.17 6.13 7.57
N ILE A 20 9.85 7.41 7.67
CA ILE A 20 10.18 8.23 8.84
C ILE A 20 9.44 7.71 10.07
N ILE A 21 8.15 7.47 9.95
CA ILE A 21 7.32 6.95 11.06
C ILE A 21 7.85 5.59 11.51
N ILE A 22 8.07 4.64 10.60
CA ILE A 22 8.47 3.28 10.96
C ILE A 22 9.87 3.21 11.59
N ARG A 23 10.77 4.13 11.24
CA ARG A 23 12.09 4.21 11.88
C ARG A 23 12.00 4.64 13.34
N ASN A 24 10.99 5.41 13.70
CA ASN A 24 10.76 5.88 15.07
C ASN A 24 9.87 4.92 15.89
N ILE A 25 9.15 4.02 15.22
CA ILE A 25 8.27 3.02 15.83
C ILE A 25 8.91 1.64 15.67
N LYS A 26 9.49 1.10 16.74
CA LYS A 26 10.24 -0.16 16.68
C LYS A 26 9.40 -1.39 16.31
N ASP A 27 8.11 -1.39 16.67
CA ASP A 27 7.22 -2.56 16.57
C ASP A 27 6.15 -2.38 15.50
N GLY A 28 6.56 -1.90 14.31
CA GLY A 28 5.64 -1.58 13.23
C GLY A 28 5.92 -2.32 11.92
N ILE A 29 4.90 -2.37 11.07
CA ILE A 29 5.01 -2.86 9.69
C ILE A 29 4.37 -1.86 8.73
N VAL A 30 4.96 -1.74 7.54
CA VAL A 30 4.39 -0.93 6.44
C VAL A 30 3.80 -1.87 5.39
N LEU A 31 2.54 -1.68 5.06
CA LEU A 31 1.85 -2.30 3.94
C LEU A 31 1.65 -1.24 2.84
N ASN A 32 2.42 -1.35 1.78
CA ASN A 32 2.26 -0.48 0.62
C ASN A 32 1.22 -1.07 -0.33
N THR A 33 0.17 -0.31 -0.65
CA THR A 33 -0.91 -0.75 -1.55
C THR A 33 -0.41 -1.04 -2.96
N ASP A 34 0.68 -0.40 -3.39
CA ASP A 34 1.28 -0.64 -4.70
C ASP A 34 1.86 -2.06 -4.85
N ASN A 35 2.08 -2.76 -3.75
CA ASN A 35 2.50 -4.15 -3.75
C ASN A 35 1.34 -5.15 -3.87
N TYR A 36 0.09 -4.67 -3.96
CA TYR A 36 -1.12 -5.49 -4.05
C TYR A 36 -1.88 -5.30 -5.35
N TYR A 37 -1.18 -5.00 -6.43
CA TYR A 37 -1.81 -4.97 -7.76
C TYR A 37 -2.18 -6.38 -8.23
N LYS A 38 -3.24 -6.45 -9.02
CA LYS A 38 -3.65 -7.69 -9.68
C LYS A 38 -2.59 -8.12 -10.70
N THR A 39 -2.40 -9.41 -10.79
CA THR A 39 -1.47 -10.07 -11.72
C THR A 39 -2.23 -10.91 -12.75
N GLY A 40 -1.50 -11.47 -13.71
CA GLY A 40 -2.06 -12.38 -14.72
C GLY A 40 -2.35 -11.71 -16.06
N ILE A 41 -2.82 -12.51 -17.00
CA ILE A 41 -3.00 -12.11 -18.41
C ILE A 41 -4.04 -10.98 -18.55
N ILE A 42 -5.13 -11.04 -17.79
CA ILE A 42 -6.19 -10.01 -17.83
C ILE A 42 -5.62 -8.66 -17.39
N SER A 43 -4.82 -8.63 -16.33
CA SER A 43 -4.18 -7.41 -15.85
C SER A 43 -3.18 -6.86 -16.88
N GLN A 44 -2.46 -7.73 -17.57
CA GLN A 44 -1.54 -7.34 -18.64
C GLN A 44 -2.28 -6.69 -19.82
N ILE A 45 -3.41 -7.25 -20.24
CA ILE A 45 -4.25 -6.70 -21.32
C ILE A 45 -4.86 -5.37 -20.90
N LEU A 46 -5.50 -5.32 -19.72
CA LEU A 46 -6.15 -4.11 -19.22
C LEU A 46 -5.18 -2.95 -19.04
N SER A 47 -3.94 -3.22 -18.61
CA SER A 47 -2.93 -2.18 -18.45
C SER A 47 -2.46 -1.55 -19.77
N LYS A 48 -2.70 -2.22 -20.90
CA LYS A 48 -2.40 -1.67 -22.25
C LYS A 48 -3.57 -0.88 -22.82
N ILE A 49 -4.80 -1.24 -22.46
CA ILE A 49 -6.03 -0.66 -23.02
C ILE A 49 -6.57 0.47 -22.17
N VAL A 50 -6.50 0.32 -20.84
CA VAL A 50 -7.06 1.30 -19.90
C VAL A 50 -6.00 2.31 -19.50
N SER A 51 -6.21 3.57 -19.87
CA SER A 51 -5.34 4.68 -19.43
C SER A 51 -5.34 4.80 -17.88
N CYS A 52 -4.18 5.06 -17.32
CA CYS A 52 -3.99 5.16 -15.86
C CYS A 52 -4.51 3.93 -15.11
N TYR A 53 -4.33 2.72 -15.66
CA TYR A 53 -4.82 1.47 -15.07
C TYR A 53 -4.40 1.30 -13.62
N PHE A 54 -3.15 1.59 -13.28
CA PHE A 54 -2.63 1.41 -11.93
C PHE A 54 -3.16 2.44 -10.92
N ASP A 55 -3.72 3.55 -11.39
CA ASP A 55 -4.35 4.55 -10.52
C ASP A 55 -5.84 4.23 -10.25
N ARG A 56 -6.35 3.16 -10.83
CA ARG A 56 -7.74 2.74 -10.67
C ARG A 56 -7.87 1.59 -9.66
N LEU A 57 -8.92 1.62 -8.86
CA LEU A 57 -9.27 0.53 -7.95
C LEU A 57 -9.43 -0.83 -8.63
N LEU A 58 -9.68 -0.85 -9.94
CA LEU A 58 -9.75 -2.06 -10.75
C LEU A 58 -8.45 -2.86 -10.72
N SER A 59 -7.31 -2.18 -10.66
CA SER A 59 -5.97 -2.79 -10.61
C SER A 59 -5.62 -3.37 -9.23
N PHE A 60 -6.28 -2.90 -8.17
CA PHE A 60 -5.96 -3.25 -6.80
C PHE A 60 -6.58 -4.59 -6.39
N ASN A 61 -5.78 -5.48 -5.82
CA ASN A 61 -6.24 -6.76 -5.29
C ASN A 61 -6.78 -6.60 -3.85
N LYS A 62 -8.00 -6.08 -3.74
CA LYS A 62 -8.68 -5.83 -2.47
C LYS A 62 -8.79 -7.09 -1.59
N ARG A 63 -9.05 -8.24 -2.22
CA ARG A 63 -9.25 -9.50 -1.51
C ARG A 63 -7.98 -9.95 -0.80
N LEU A 64 -6.85 -9.92 -1.49
CA LEU A 64 -5.56 -10.29 -0.93
C LEU A 64 -5.16 -9.30 0.17
N PHE A 65 -5.25 -8.00 -0.10
CA PHE A 65 -4.92 -6.96 0.86
C PHE A 65 -5.75 -7.07 2.15
N LYS A 66 -7.07 -7.22 2.02
CA LYS A 66 -7.98 -7.37 3.16
C LYS A 66 -7.66 -8.62 4.00
N LYS A 67 -7.34 -9.74 3.34
CA LYS A 67 -6.93 -10.98 4.00
C LYS A 67 -5.68 -10.77 4.84
N ASP A 68 -4.65 -10.19 4.25
CA ASP A 68 -3.36 -10.00 4.90
C ASP A 68 -3.44 -8.98 6.03
N LEU A 69 -4.12 -7.85 5.80
CA LEU A 69 -4.31 -6.84 6.83
C LEU A 69 -5.08 -7.40 8.04
N LYS A 70 -6.17 -8.11 7.82
CA LYS A 70 -6.93 -8.76 8.90
C LYS A 70 -6.09 -9.79 9.64
N PHE A 71 -5.27 -10.57 8.93
CA PHE A 71 -4.38 -11.54 9.55
C PHE A 71 -3.38 -10.84 10.49
N ILE A 72 -2.73 -9.77 10.04
CA ILE A 72 -1.76 -9.02 10.84
C ILE A 72 -2.44 -8.35 12.04
N LEU A 73 -3.60 -7.73 11.83
CA LEU A 73 -4.38 -7.09 12.90
C LEU A 73 -4.77 -8.09 14.00
N LYS A 74 -5.14 -9.31 13.63
CA LYS A 74 -5.54 -10.35 14.58
C LYS A 74 -4.35 -10.98 15.30
N ASN A 75 -3.29 -11.32 14.58
CA ASN A 75 -2.21 -12.16 15.09
C ASN A 75 -1.00 -11.36 15.58
N ARG A 76 -0.92 -10.06 15.29
CA ARG A 76 0.22 -9.18 15.64
C ARG A 76 1.55 -9.68 15.09
N PHE A 77 1.50 -10.33 13.95
CA PHE A 77 2.63 -10.98 13.33
C PHE A 77 2.48 -10.99 11.81
N SER A 78 3.62 -10.94 11.09
CA SER A 78 3.69 -11.16 9.64
C SER A 78 4.92 -11.97 9.29
N ASN A 79 4.76 -12.95 8.41
CA ASN A 79 5.87 -13.77 7.91
C ASN A 79 6.16 -13.55 6.42
N PHE A 80 5.57 -12.53 5.83
CA PHE A 80 5.71 -12.25 4.39
C PHE A 80 5.75 -10.76 4.10
N SER A 81 6.32 -10.43 2.97
CA SER A 81 6.15 -9.15 2.30
C SER A 81 6.00 -9.37 0.80
N TYR A 82 5.31 -8.46 0.13
CA TYR A 82 5.16 -8.47 -1.32
C TYR A 82 5.92 -7.32 -1.95
N LYS A 83 6.46 -7.56 -3.14
CA LYS A 83 7.03 -6.54 -3.99
C LYS A 83 6.46 -6.71 -5.40
N TYR A 84 5.74 -5.72 -5.88
CA TYR A 84 5.20 -5.71 -7.23
C TYR A 84 6.25 -5.20 -8.23
N ASN A 85 6.36 -5.89 -9.36
CA ASN A 85 7.20 -5.47 -10.47
C ASN A 85 6.31 -4.95 -11.61
N PHE A 86 6.37 -3.65 -11.88
CA PHE A 86 5.56 -3.00 -12.91
C PHE A 86 5.93 -3.42 -14.33
N LYS A 87 7.18 -3.80 -14.59
CA LYS A 87 7.62 -4.27 -15.92
C LYS A 87 7.06 -5.65 -16.23
N SER A 88 7.25 -6.60 -15.33
CA SER A 88 6.78 -7.99 -15.50
C SER A 88 5.34 -8.21 -15.04
N LYS A 89 4.72 -7.21 -14.39
CA LYS A 89 3.36 -7.28 -13.79
C LYS A 89 3.17 -8.52 -12.92
N SER A 90 4.18 -8.80 -12.13
CA SER A 90 4.25 -9.96 -11.23
C SER A 90 4.50 -9.52 -9.79
N ILE A 91 4.11 -10.36 -8.86
CA ILE A 91 4.39 -10.17 -7.43
C ILE A 91 5.47 -11.14 -7.00
N LYS A 92 6.52 -10.60 -6.37
CA LYS A 92 7.52 -11.39 -5.63
C LYS A 92 7.11 -11.42 -4.16
N LYS A 93 6.84 -12.59 -3.63
CA LYS A 93 6.65 -12.82 -2.20
C LYS A 93 8.00 -13.10 -1.55
N THR A 94 8.30 -12.37 -0.49
CA THR A 94 9.51 -12.58 0.33
C THR A 94 9.07 -12.96 1.74
N TYR A 95 9.74 -13.94 2.33
CA TYR A 95 9.47 -14.34 3.71
C TYR A 95 10.28 -13.46 4.64
N LYS A 96 9.59 -12.78 5.54
CA LYS A 96 10.18 -11.93 6.57
C LYS A 96 9.36 -12.07 7.84
N ASN A 97 9.96 -12.64 8.87
CA ASN A 97 9.30 -12.85 10.15
C ASN A 97 9.36 -11.56 10.98
N ILE A 98 8.20 -10.95 11.22
CA ILE A 98 8.05 -9.77 12.09
C ILE A 98 7.03 -10.13 13.15
N GLN A 99 7.44 -10.07 14.42
CA GLN A 99 6.61 -10.42 15.57
C GLN A 99 6.31 -9.18 16.41
N ASN A 100 5.34 -9.32 17.31
CA ASN A 100 4.95 -8.29 18.28
C ASN A 100 4.56 -6.96 17.63
N ILE A 101 3.87 -7.03 16.48
CA ILE A 101 3.44 -5.85 15.74
C ILE A 101 2.43 -5.05 16.58
N ARG A 102 2.76 -3.80 16.86
CA ARG A 102 1.92 -2.83 17.59
C ARG A 102 1.32 -1.77 16.67
N PHE A 103 1.99 -1.48 15.58
CA PHE A 103 1.59 -0.48 14.60
C PHE A 103 1.55 -1.08 13.20
N VAL A 104 0.48 -0.80 12.46
CA VAL A 104 0.38 -1.13 11.03
C VAL A 104 0.20 0.18 10.29
N ILE A 105 1.13 0.47 9.38
CA ILE A 105 1.05 1.61 8.49
C ILE A 105 0.61 1.09 7.13
N VAL A 106 -0.51 1.58 6.64
CA VAL A 106 -0.97 1.33 5.26
C VAL A 106 -0.72 2.59 4.46
N GLU A 107 0.09 2.49 3.41
CA GLU A 107 0.36 3.62 2.53
C GLU A 107 -0.05 3.33 1.09
N GLY A 108 -0.49 4.36 0.37
CA GLY A 108 -0.74 4.31 -1.06
C GLY A 108 -1.91 5.17 -1.52
N ILE A 109 -2.13 5.17 -2.83
CA ILE A 109 -3.19 5.99 -3.45
C ILE A 109 -4.59 5.52 -3.06
N PHE A 110 -4.75 4.26 -2.66
CA PHE A 110 -6.03 3.67 -2.26
C PHE A 110 -6.29 3.74 -0.75
N GLY A 111 -5.48 4.49 0.02
CA GLY A 111 -5.58 4.53 1.48
C GLY A 111 -6.98 4.86 2.00
N GLN A 112 -7.63 5.87 1.45
CA GLN A 112 -9.00 6.25 1.84
C GLN A 112 -10.04 5.16 1.53
N GLU A 113 -9.87 4.44 0.43
CA GLU A 113 -10.79 3.36 0.06
C GLU A 113 -10.69 2.17 1.02
N ILE A 114 -9.52 1.94 1.61
CA ILE A 114 -9.28 0.84 2.54
C ILE A 114 -10.12 0.99 3.82
N ILE A 115 -10.37 2.20 4.26
CA ILE A 115 -11.22 2.48 5.45
C ILE A 115 -12.60 1.84 5.30
N LYS A 116 -13.16 1.85 4.09
CA LYS A 116 -14.46 1.24 3.80
C LYS A 116 -14.51 -0.27 4.02
N TYR A 117 -13.34 -0.92 4.05
CA TYR A 117 -13.22 -2.38 4.23
C TYR A 117 -12.90 -2.80 5.67
N LEU A 118 -12.73 -1.83 6.56
CA LEU A 118 -12.36 -2.04 7.96
C LEU A 118 -13.39 -1.39 8.91
N PRO A 119 -14.67 -1.71 8.78
CA PRO A 119 -15.68 -1.15 9.68
C PRO A 119 -15.37 -1.57 11.11
N GLY A 120 -15.36 -0.60 12.03
CA GLY A 120 -15.13 -0.83 13.45
C GLY A 120 -13.66 -0.80 13.91
N GLU A 121 -12.69 -0.72 12.99
CA GLU A 121 -11.28 -0.57 13.36
C GLU A 121 -10.93 0.89 13.62
N SER A 122 -10.37 1.17 14.79
CA SER A 122 -9.83 2.50 15.11
C SER A 122 -8.57 2.76 14.29
N HIS A 123 -8.52 3.90 13.60
CA HIS A 123 -7.38 4.26 12.74
C HIS A 123 -7.08 5.77 12.77
N ILE A 124 -5.85 6.11 12.41
CA ILE A 124 -5.41 7.47 12.13
C ILE A 124 -5.28 7.61 10.61
N LEU A 125 -6.01 8.55 10.02
CA LEU A 125 -5.88 8.88 8.60
C LEU A 125 -5.01 10.11 8.42
N ILE A 126 -3.94 9.97 7.63
CA ILE A 126 -3.09 11.06 7.18
C ILE A 126 -3.28 11.19 5.67
N ASN A 127 -3.87 12.29 5.23
CA ASN A 127 -4.03 12.58 3.81
C ASN A 127 -2.98 13.61 3.38
N LEU A 128 -2.10 13.22 2.46
CA LEU A 128 -1.09 14.13 1.92
C LEU A 128 -1.65 14.85 0.71
N GLU A 129 -1.71 16.15 0.80
CA GLU A 129 -2.08 17.04 -0.30
C GLU A 129 -0.81 17.68 -0.83
N THR A 130 -0.61 17.62 -2.14
CA THR A 130 0.57 18.17 -2.81
C THR A 130 0.14 18.75 -4.14
N ASP A 131 0.78 19.84 -4.55
CA ASP A 131 0.53 20.43 -5.86
C ASP A 131 0.73 19.38 -6.96
N LYS A 132 -0.16 19.38 -7.93
CA LYS A 132 -0.15 18.42 -9.05
C LYS A 132 1.18 18.42 -9.81
N GLN A 133 1.80 19.58 -9.99
CA GLN A 133 3.09 19.68 -10.69
C GLN A 133 4.22 19.03 -9.88
N ASP A 134 4.26 19.23 -8.59
CA ASP A 134 5.25 18.62 -7.70
C ASP A 134 5.07 17.10 -7.60
N CYS A 135 3.82 16.62 -7.55
CA CYS A 135 3.52 15.20 -7.63
C CYS A 135 4.05 14.55 -8.90
N MET A 136 3.87 15.20 -10.05
CA MET A 136 4.35 14.68 -11.33
C MET A 136 5.87 14.62 -11.39
N ARG A 137 6.56 15.65 -10.91
CA ARG A 137 8.05 15.66 -10.83
C ARG A 137 8.58 14.52 -9.97
N LEU A 138 8.05 14.35 -8.76
CA LEU A 138 8.49 13.31 -7.83
C LEU A 138 8.14 11.90 -8.33
N SER A 139 7.01 11.74 -8.99
CA SER A 139 6.61 10.46 -9.58
C SER A 139 7.54 10.03 -10.72
N LEU A 140 8.01 10.97 -11.54
CA LEU A 140 8.96 10.70 -12.65
C LEU A 140 10.36 10.30 -12.14
N ILE A 141 10.80 10.83 -11.00
CA ILE A 141 12.10 10.50 -10.41
C ILE A 141 12.13 9.05 -9.88
N HIS A 142 10.99 8.49 -9.51
CA HIS A 142 10.90 7.15 -8.92
C HIS A 142 10.58 6.04 -9.92
N ILE A 143 10.44 6.36 -11.17
CA ILE A 143 10.34 5.40 -12.27
C ILE A 143 11.75 5.01 -12.74
#